data_49ca9582be34241dc20c4ec45f356fd5
#
_entry.id   49ca9582be34241dc20c4ec45f356fd5
#
_cell.length_a   1.000
_cell.length_b   1.000
_cell.length_c   1.000
_cell.angle_alpha   90.00
_cell.angle_beta   90.00
_cell.angle_gamma   90.00
#
_symmetry.space_group_name_H-M   'P 1'
#
loop_
_entity.id
_entity.type
_entity.pdbx_description
1 polymer ?
#
loop_
_entity_poly.entity_id
_entity_poly.type
_entity_poly.pdbx_seq_one_letter_code
_entity_poly.pdbx_strand_id
1 'polypeptide(L)'
;MGRRAGWLLGGALAVLTGCASVDTGPRPSVRLHPFYAQRIDAGGIPVIGSNAVPAAALERAAGLIRQMLAHRPDLARWLVANGYRVAIMAESEATTDLPEQAGWTRPDRSDPRLTQCERKHYDTRVGALTDREYWNARARGMAGPLTSAAAEDVLGLRSSRYYGETILVHEFGHNVLAAIRAIDPVLSAHVDAAFADARSAGRWKDEYASTTVDEYWAEGTQFWFNSNKLAAFGGRIILNHSDLAEYDPALYAALGAAYGDRHRLAGDPFWMSPTRVPAGPIPQHTAEVC
;
A
#
# COMPACT_ATOMS: atom_id res chain seq x y z
N MET A 1 -6.84 54.22 -61.70
CA MET A 1 -5.63 54.97 -61.24
C MET A 1 -5.61 55.01 -59.72
N GLY A 2 -4.54 54.60 -59.08
CA GLY A 2 -4.42 54.73 -57.63
C GLY A 2 -4.07 53.43 -56.94
N ARG A 3 -2.81 52.99 -57.07
CA ARG A 3 -2.23 51.89 -56.27
C ARG A 3 -2.03 52.37 -54.81
N ARG A 4 -2.46 51.60 -53.82
CA ARG A 4 -2.01 51.73 -52.45
C ARG A 4 -1.32 50.45 -52.03
N ALA A 5 -0.03 50.58 -51.69
CA ALA A 5 0.83 49.53 -51.16
C ALA A 5 0.45 49.26 -49.68
N GLY A 6 0.18 47.99 -49.35
CA GLY A 6 0.04 47.55 -48.00
C GLY A 6 1.34 47.00 -47.42
N TRP A 7 1.76 47.53 -46.32
CA TRP A 7 2.93 47.11 -45.53
C TRP A 7 2.54 45.92 -44.66
N LEU A 8 3.21 44.81 -44.84
CA LEU A 8 3.14 43.64 -43.94
C LEU A 8 4.13 43.85 -42.80
N LEU A 9 3.63 44.06 -41.61
CA LEU A 9 4.40 44.04 -40.38
C LEU A 9 4.44 42.59 -39.90
N GLY A 10 5.59 41.95 -40.02
CA GLY A 10 5.88 40.65 -39.45
C GLY A 10 6.17 40.83 -37.93
N GLY A 11 5.23 40.37 -37.12
CA GLY A 11 5.45 40.23 -35.67
C GLY A 11 6.16 38.94 -35.34
N ALA A 12 7.41 39.02 -34.91
CA ALA A 12 8.14 37.90 -34.35
C ALA A 12 7.60 37.57 -32.94
N LEU A 13 6.95 36.40 -32.79
CA LEU A 13 6.50 35.87 -31.52
C LEU A 13 7.71 35.27 -30.79
N ALA A 14 8.26 35.93 -29.82
CA ALA A 14 9.28 35.41 -28.94
C ALA A 14 8.64 34.42 -27.97
N VAL A 15 8.87 33.10 -28.18
CA VAL A 15 8.51 32.06 -27.23
C VAL A 15 9.52 32.12 -26.08
N LEU A 16 9.12 32.70 -24.96
CA LEU A 16 9.85 32.60 -23.69
C LEU A 16 9.66 31.20 -23.12
N THR A 17 10.59 30.29 -23.38
CA THR A 17 10.74 29.06 -22.65
C THR A 17 11.20 29.36 -21.23
N GLY A 18 10.23 29.56 -20.33
CA GLY A 18 10.48 29.62 -18.90
C GLY A 18 10.91 28.24 -18.41
N CYS A 19 12.21 28.04 -18.17
CA CYS A 19 12.69 26.96 -17.34
C CYS A 19 12.12 27.17 -15.93
N ALA A 20 11.09 26.42 -15.56
CA ALA A 20 10.66 26.35 -14.16
C ALA A 20 11.83 25.73 -13.37
N SER A 21 12.54 26.56 -12.62
CA SER A 21 13.53 26.10 -11.65
C SER A 21 12.79 25.26 -10.60
N VAL A 22 13.13 23.97 -10.55
CA VAL A 22 12.67 23.09 -9.47
C VAL A 22 13.24 23.66 -8.18
N ASP A 23 12.37 24.15 -7.31
CA ASP A 23 12.74 24.63 -5.99
C ASP A 23 13.38 23.50 -5.19
N THR A 24 14.72 23.53 -5.06
CA THR A 24 15.53 22.58 -4.29
C THR A 24 15.74 23.06 -2.85
N GLY A 25 14.91 23.96 -2.35
CA GLY A 25 14.96 24.41 -0.97
C GLY A 25 14.82 23.25 0.02
N PRO A 26 15.45 23.33 1.21
CA PRO A 26 15.30 22.31 2.23
C PRO A 26 13.82 22.19 2.61
N ARG A 27 13.23 21.03 2.33
CA ARG A 27 11.85 20.74 2.68
C ARG A 27 11.70 20.84 4.20
N PRO A 28 10.59 21.41 4.72
CA PRO A 28 10.36 21.42 6.14
C PRO A 28 10.42 19.97 6.66
N SER A 29 11.38 19.70 7.54
CA SER A 29 11.48 18.42 8.21
C SER A 29 10.14 18.21 8.96
N VAL A 30 9.39 17.18 8.60
CA VAL A 30 8.18 16.81 9.35
C VAL A 30 8.63 16.60 10.79
N ARG A 31 8.19 17.49 11.70
CA ARG A 31 8.51 17.36 13.11
C ARG A 31 7.77 16.15 13.63
N LEU A 32 8.50 15.08 13.90
CA LEU A 32 7.92 13.86 14.44
C LEU A 32 7.47 14.09 15.89
N HIS A 33 6.38 13.43 16.27
CA HIS A 33 5.92 13.43 17.66
C HIS A 33 6.98 12.74 18.56
N PRO A 34 7.23 13.21 19.80
CA PRO A 34 8.22 12.63 20.70
C PRO A 34 8.05 11.13 21.00
N PHE A 35 6.88 10.57 20.79
CA PHE A 35 6.60 9.14 20.85
C PHE A 35 7.55 8.34 19.92
N TYR A 36 7.86 8.87 18.75
CA TYR A 36 8.75 8.22 17.79
C TYR A 36 10.22 8.49 18.13
N ALA A 37 10.73 7.69 19.05
CA ALA A 37 12.10 7.83 19.55
C ALA A 37 13.15 7.19 18.63
N GLN A 38 12.74 6.31 17.73
CA GLN A 38 13.61 5.64 16.76
C GLN A 38 13.23 6.02 15.34
N ARG A 39 14.24 6.13 14.46
CA ARG A 39 14.07 6.46 13.06
C ARG A 39 15.14 5.82 12.20
N ILE A 40 14.72 5.23 11.08
CA ILE A 40 15.59 4.76 10.00
C ILE A 40 15.12 5.38 8.69
N ASP A 41 16.04 5.74 7.81
CA ASP A 41 15.71 6.30 6.50
C ASP A 41 15.53 5.20 5.45
N ALA A 42 14.42 5.22 4.74
CA ALA A 42 14.15 4.32 3.62
C ALA A 42 14.16 5.09 2.28
N GLY A 43 15.30 5.69 1.92
CA GLY A 43 15.42 6.45 0.68
C GLY A 43 14.66 7.79 0.72
N GLY A 44 14.68 8.45 1.86
CA GLY A 44 13.99 9.72 2.14
C GLY A 44 12.63 9.52 2.83
N ILE A 45 12.10 8.30 2.89
CA ILE A 45 10.88 7.97 3.62
C ILE A 45 11.26 7.56 5.05
N PRO A 46 10.83 8.29 6.09
CA PRO A 46 11.11 7.93 7.47
C PRO A 46 10.37 6.65 7.87
N VAL A 47 11.10 5.67 8.40
CA VAL A 47 10.56 4.53 9.13
C VAL A 47 10.78 4.80 10.61
N ILE A 48 9.70 4.88 11.38
CA ILE A 48 9.69 5.42 12.75
C ILE A 48 9.03 4.45 13.72
N GLY A 49 9.41 4.52 14.98
CA GLY A 49 8.81 3.74 16.04
C GLY A 49 9.12 4.28 17.43
N SER A 50 8.39 3.80 18.42
CA SER A 50 8.67 4.07 19.82
C SER A 50 9.95 3.36 20.28
N ASN A 51 10.39 3.63 21.53
CA ASN A 51 11.49 2.87 22.14
C ASN A 51 11.18 1.37 22.35
N ALA A 52 9.90 0.97 22.32
CA ALA A 52 9.50 -0.42 22.49
C ALA A 52 9.65 -1.25 21.21
N VAL A 53 9.83 -0.60 20.06
CA VAL A 53 9.96 -1.30 18.78
C VAL A 53 11.37 -1.89 18.65
N PRO A 54 11.52 -3.20 18.34
CA PRO A 54 12.84 -3.77 18.06
C PRO A 54 13.49 -3.08 16.84
N ALA A 55 14.75 -2.65 16.99
CA ALA A 55 15.50 -2.00 15.90
C ALA A 55 15.52 -2.84 14.60
N ALA A 56 15.61 -4.15 14.71
CA ALA A 56 15.55 -5.07 13.58
C ALA A 56 14.25 -4.98 12.77
N ALA A 57 13.13 -4.62 13.40
CA ALA A 57 11.86 -4.42 12.69
C ALA A 57 11.91 -3.14 11.84
N LEU A 58 12.47 -2.05 12.38
CA LEU A 58 12.65 -0.80 11.63
C LEU A 58 13.62 -0.98 10.46
N GLU A 59 14.74 -1.66 10.69
CA GLU A 59 15.75 -1.94 9.66
C GLU A 59 15.16 -2.77 8.51
N ARG A 60 14.43 -3.82 8.87
CA ARG A 60 13.77 -4.69 7.89
C ARG A 60 12.71 -3.93 7.11
N ALA A 61 11.83 -3.20 7.76
CA ALA A 61 10.82 -2.38 7.10
C ALA A 61 11.44 -1.39 6.13
N ALA A 62 12.48 -0.67 6.54
CA ALA A 62 13.21 0.25 5.67
C ALA A 62 13.86 -0.46 4.48
N GLY A 63 14.38 -1.67 4.68
CA GLY A 63 14.94 -2.51 3.63
C GLY A 63 13.91 -2.92 2.58
N LEU A 64 12.73 -3.36 3.01
CA LEU A 64 11.61 -3.74 2.13
C LEU A 64 11.14 -2.54 1.29
N ILE A 65 10.90 -1.41 1.94
CA ILE A 65 10.42 -0.17 1.27
C ILE A 65 11.40 0.29 0.18
N ARG A 66 12.71 0.35 0.50
CA ARG A 66 13.72 0.72 -0.50
C ARG A 66 13.71 -0.20 -1.71
N GLN A 67 13.48 -1.51 -1.50
CA GLN A 67 13.45 -2.48 -2.58
C GLN A 67 12.17 -2.38 -3.42
N MET A 68 11.00 -2.13 -2.80
CA MET A 68 9.74 -1.90 -3.51
C MET A 68 9.81 -0.68 -4.44
N LEU A 69 10.54 0.36 -4.04
CA LEU A 69 10.67 1.61 -4.80
C LEU A 69 11.86 1.64 -5.75
N ALA A 70 12.70 0.60 -5.79
CA ALA A 70 13.97 0.64 -6.52
C ALA A 70 13.81 0.81 -8.03
N HIS A 71 12.73 0.30 -8.62
CA HIS A 71 12.45 0.41 -10.06
C HIS A 71 11.91 1.79 -10.47
N ARG A 72 11.15 2.45 -9.58
CA ARG A 72 10.45 3.71 -9.86
C ARG A 72 10.89 4.82 -8.87
N PRO A 73 12.09 5.39 -9.07
CA PRO A 73 12.58 6.47 -8.21
C PRO A 73 11.75 7.76 -8.29
N ASP A 74 10.94 7.93 -9.34
CA ASP A 74 9.97 9.01 -9.48
C ASP A 74 8.82 8.88 -8.47
N LEU A 75 8.27 7.66 -8.28
CA LEU A 75 7.26 7.38 -7.27
C LEU A 75 7.84 7.62 -5.85
N ALA A 76 9.08 7.17 -5.61
CA ALA A 76 9.78 7.43 -4.35
C ALA A 76 9.89 8.93 -4.05
N ARG A 77 10.31 9.74 -5.04
CA ARG A 77 10.40 11.19 -4.89
C ARG A 77 9.05 11.82 -4.60
N TRP A 78 7.98 11.34 -5.25
CA TRP A 78 6.64 11.87 -4.98
C TRP A 78 6.19 11.57 -3.56
N LEU A 79 6.36 10.32 -3.08
CA LEU A 79 6.02 9.93 -1.71
C LEU A 79 6.78 10.78 -0.67
N VAL A 80 8.09 10.96 -0.87
CA VAL A 80 8.93 11.83 -0.02
C VAL A 80 8.43 13.27 -0.04
N ALA A 81 8.11 13.81 -1.24
CA ALA A 81 7.61 15.16 -1.41
C ALA A 81 6.29 15.42 -0.70
N ASN A 82 5.45 14.38 -0.60
CA ASN A 82 4.14 14.43 0.03
C ASN A 82 4.14 13.97 1.50
N GLY A 83 5.32 13.81 2.11
CA GLY A 83 5.47 13.59 3.55
C GLY A 83 5.08 12.18 4.01
N TYR A 84 5.09 11.20 3.10
CA TYR A 84 4.82 9.81 3.47
C TYR A 84 5.87 9.28 4.45
N ARG A 85 5.41 8.53 5.43
CA ARG A 85 6.25 7.90 6.45
C ARG A 85 5.63 6.59 6.91
N VAL A 86 6.43 5.73 7.52
CA VAL A 86 6.00 4.41 7.99
C VAL A 86 6.24 4.30 9.49
N ALA A 87 5.20 4.02 10.27
CA ALA A 87 5.27 3.76 11.69
C ALA A 87 5.22 2.25 11.94
N ILE A 88 6.20 1.74 12.67
CA ILE A 88 6.19 0.37 13.15
C ILE A 88 5.72 0.38 14.61
N MET A 89 4.68 -0.39 14.89
CA MET A 89 4.16 -0.60 16.24
C MET A 89 4.89 -1.76 16.91
N ALA A 90 5.23 -1.63 18.18
CA ALA A 90 5.66 -2.79 18.97
C ALA A 90 4.49 -3.78 19.14
N GLU A 91 4.81 -5.05 19.43
CA GLU A 91 3.78 -6.08 19.69
C GLU A 91 2.83 -5.70 20.84
N SER A 92 3.34 -4.95 21.84
CA SER A 92 2.55 -4.43 22.97
C SER A 92 1.73 -3.18 22.67
N GLU A 93 1.93 -2.56 21.50
CA GLU A 93 1.24 -1.34 21.08
C GLU A 93 0.04 -1.68 20.19
N ALA A 94 -0.96 -0.82 20.22
CA ALA A 94 -2.13 -0.87 19.38
C ALA A 94 -2.13 0.30 18.37
N THR A 95 -2.95 0.21 17.36
CA THR A 95 -3.14 1.26 16.35
C THR A 95 -3.41 2.64 16.99
N THR A 96 -4.22 2.69 18.04
CA THR A 96 -4.54 3.94 18.75
C THR A 96 -3.44 4.44 19.67
N ASP A 97 -2.33 3.74 19.83
CA ASP A 97 -1.17 4.26 20.56
C ASP A 97 -0.29 5.16 19.67
N LEU A 98 -0.46 5.08 18.36
CA LEU A 98 0.21 6.00 17.44
C LEU A 98 -0.40 7.41 17.59
N PRO A 99 0.43 8.46 17.80
CA PRO A 99 -0.07 9.81 18.08
C PRO A 99 -1.08 10.35 17.07
N GLU A 100 -0.91 10.04 15.79
CA GLU A 100 -1.80 10.48 14.72
C GLU A 100 -3.16 9.75 14.74
N GLN A 101 -3.23 8.65 15.44
CA GLN A 101 -4.42 7.78 15.51
C GLN A 101 -4.99 7.71 16.95
N ALA A 102 -4.37 8.40 17.92
CA ALA A 102 -4.76 8.36 19.32
C ALA A 102 -6.20 8.86 19.58
N GLY A 103 -6.71 9.71 18.72
CA GLY A 103 -8.10 10.20 18.80
C GLY A 103 -9.12 9.36 18.00
N TRP A 104 -8.72 8.23 17.46
CA TRP A 104 -9.65 7.41 16.69
C TRP A 104 -10.64 6.70 17.59
N THR A 105 -11.91 6.90 17.29
CA THR A 105 -13.03 6.22 17.93
C THR A 105 -13.54 5.12 17.02
N ARG A 106 -14.08 4.06 17.59
CA ARG A 106 -14.81 3.05 16.83
C ARG A 106 -15.99 3.72 16.12
N PRO A 107 -16.35 3.27 14.91
CA PRO A 107 -17.47 3.84 14.17
C PRO A 107 -18.79 3.60 14.93
N ASP A 108 -19.72 4.54 14.80
CA ASP A 108 -21.09 4.32 15.26
C ASP A 108 -21.86 3.44 14.24
N ARG A 109 -23.07 3.01 14.62
CA ARG A 109 -23.88 2.09 13.79
C ARG A 109 -24.27 2.69 12.41
N SER A 110 -24.27 3.99 12.29
CA SER A 110 -24.64 4.70 11.05
C SER A 110 -23.44 5.00 10.15
N ASP A 111 -22.21 4.73 10.60
CA ASP A 111 -21.00 5.04 9.86
C ASP A 111 -20.97 4.29 8.50
N PRO A 112 -20.87 5.01 7.39
CA PRO A 112 -20.84 4.38 6.05
C PRO A 112 -19.59 3.53 5.82
N ARG A 113 -18.53 3.71 6.60
CA ARG A 113 -17.27 2.95 6.52
C ARG A 113 -17.34 1.56 7.15
N LEU A 114 -18.42 1.26 7.90
CA LEU A 114 -18.64 -0.10 8.40
C LEU A 114 -18.71 -1.09 7.24
N THR A 115 -18.03 -2.21 7.38
CA THR A 115 -18.20 -3.33 6.46
C THR A 115 -19.62 -3.92 6.57
N GLN A 116 -19.98 -4.77 5.64
CA GLN A 116 -21.29 -5.44 5.68
C GLN A 116 -21.43 -6.28 6.95
N CYS A 117 -20.39 -6.99 7.32
CA CYS A 117 -20.41 -7.85 8.51
C CYS A 117 -20.39 -7.06 9.81
N GLU A 118 -19.67 -5.95 9.86
CA GLU A 118 -19.71 -5.03 10.99
C GLU A 118 -21.12 -4.46 11.18
N ARG A 119 -21.79 -4.07 10.11
CA ARG A 119 -23.21 -3.61 10.18
C ARG A 119 -24.14 -4.69 10.70
N LYS A 120 -24.04 -5.89 10.13
CA LYS A 120 -24.91 -7.03 10.48
C LYS A 120 -24.72 -7.48 11.93
N HIS A 121 -23.49 -7.45 12.42
CA HIS A 121 -23.10 -7.92 13.74
C HIS A 121 -22.53 -6.80 14.62
N TYR A 122 -23.07 -5.59 14.48
CA TYR A 122 -22.51 -4.38 15.10
C TYR A 122 -22.31 -4.54 16.60
N ASP A 123 -23.32 -5.04 17.33
CA ASP A 123 -23.27 -5.11 18.79
C ASP A 123 -22.13 -5.97 19.32
N THR A 124 -21.79 -7.04 18.61
CA THR A 124 -20.73 -7.97 19.02
C THR A 124 -19.37 -7.62 18.42
N ARG A 125 -19.32 -7.09 17.20
CA ARG A 125 -18.07 -6.81 16.48
C ARG A 125 -17.53 -5.39 16.69
N VAL A 126 -18.40 -4.45 17.04
CA VAL A 126 -18.06 -3.04 17.23
C VAL A 126 -18.54 -2.51 18.57
N GLY A 127 -19.84 -2.62 18.84
CA GLY A 127 -20.48 -2.00 19.99
C GLY A 127 -19.97 -2.48 21.34
N ALA A 128 -19.61 -3.77 21.46
CA ALA A 128 -19.08 -4.36 22.71
C ALA A 128 -17.61 -4.02 22.98
N LEU A 129 -16.88 -3.47 22.00
CA LEU A 129 -15.45 -3.19 22.10
C LEU A 129 -15.19 -1.76 22.57
N THR A 130 -14.06 -1.52 23.23
CA THR A 130 -13.49 -0.19 23.40
C THR A 130 -12.89 0.28 22.06
N ASP A 131 -12.62 1.59 21.92
CA ASP A 131 -11.98 2.13 20.71
C ASP A 131 -10.64 1.44 20.42
N ARG A 132 -9.82 1.24 21.47
CA ARG A 132 -8.55 0.53 21.37
C ARG A 132 -8.72 -0.92 20.91
N GLU A 133 -9.64 -1.67 21.50
CA GLU A 133 -9.91 -3.06 21.13
C GLU A 133 -10.42 -3.17 19.70
N TYR A 134 -11.35 -2.29 19.31
CA TYR A 134 -11.87 -2.28 17.94
C TYR A 134 -10.76 -2.05 16.91
N TRP A 135 -9.97 -0.98 17.06
CA TRP A 135 -8.95 -0.65 16.10
C TRP A 135 -7.80 -1.67 16.06
N ASN A 136 -7.42 -2.20 17.22
CA ASN A 136 -6.41 -3.26 17.28
C ASN A 136 -6.89 -4.58 16.67
N ALA A 137 -8.19 -4.90 16.82
CA ALA A 137 -8.81 -6.04 16.16
C ALA A 137 -9.05 -5.81 14.67
N ARG A 138 -9.32 -4.56 14.27
CA ARG A 138 -9.64 -4.18 12.90
C ARG A 138 -8.42 -4.24 11.99
N ALA A 139 -7.30 -3.68 12.41
CA ALA A 139 -6.08 -3.64 11.62
C ALA A 139 -4.83 -3.44 12.47
N ARG A 140 -3.78 -4.21 12.18
CA ARG A 140 -2.42 -4.00 12.68
C ARG A 140 -1.47 -3.53 11.57
N GLY A 141 -2.01 -3.18 10.43
CA GLY A 141 -1.39 -2.49 9.32
C GLY A 141 -2.40 -1.57 8.68
N MET A 142 -1.99 -0.42 8.20
CA MET A 142 -2.82 0.56 7.51
C MET A 142 -1.98 1.37 6.54
N ALA A 143 -2.51 1.58 5.35
CA ALA A 143 -1.92 2.43 4.32
C ALA A 143 -2.19 3.92 4.58
N GLY A 144 -1.51 4.76 3.82
CA GLY A 144 -1.70 6.21 3.79
C GLY A 144 -0.43 7.00 4.04
N PRO A 145 -0.52 8.34 4.14
CA PRO A 145 0.64 9.20 4.41
C PRO A 145 1.39 8.84 5.70
N LEU A 146 0.68 8.34 6.72
CA LEU A 146 1.25 7.54 7.79
C LEU A 146 0.84 6.09 7.57
N THR A 147 1.70 5.31 6.95
CA THR A 147 1.52 3.85 6.88
C THR A 147 1.92 3.25 8.22
N SER A 148 1.17 2.28 8.71
CA SER A 148 1.56 1.53 9.90
C SER A 148 1.68 0.04 9.62
N ALA A 149 2.53 -0.65 10.39
CA ALA A 149 2.65 -2.10 10.44
C ALA A 149 3.12 -2.53 11.83
N ALA A 150 2.94 -3.80 12.16
CA ALA A 150 3.34 -4.35 13.45
C ALA A 150 4.71 -5.01 13.38
N ALA A 151 5.51 -4.86 14.42
CA ALA A 151 6.86 -5.42 14.49
C ALA A 151 6.85 -6.96 14.40
N GLU A 152 5.87 -7.61 15.02
CA GLU A 152 5.71 -9.06 14.95
C GLU A 152 5.44 -9.56 13.52
N ASP A 153 4.75 -8.77 12.71
CA ASP A 153 4.52 -9.09 11.30
C ASP A 153 5.79 -8.89 10.47
N VAL A 154 6.39 -7.71 10.57
CA VAL A 154 7.64 -7.37 9.87
C VAL A 154 8.77 -8.35 10.17
N LEU A 155 8.81 -8.88 11.42
CA LEU A 155 9.80 -9.86 11.85
C LEU A 155 9.41 -11.31 11.52
N GLY A 156 8.18 -11.58 11.12
CA GLY A 156 7.65 -12.91 10.84
C GLY A 156 7.47 -13.76 12.08
N LEU A 157 7.09 -13.15 13.21
CA LEU A 157 6.84 -13.87 14.45
C LEU A 157 5.52 -14.63 14.39
N ARG A 158 5.45 -15.79 15.06
CA ARG A 158 4.24 -16.62 15.12
C ARG A 158 3.07 -15.95 15.83
N SER A 159 3.32 -14.93 16.63
CA SER A 159 2.31 -14.09 17.27
C SER A 159 1.59 -13.15 16.30
N SER A 160 2.15 -12.93 15.11
CA SER A 160 1.47 -12.13 14.09
C SER A 160 0.14 -12.78 13.69
N ARG A 161 -0.92 -12.00 13.69
CA ARG A 161 -2.23 -12.43 13.16
C ARG A 161 -2.20 -12.67 11.64
N TYR A 162 -1.22 -12.08 10.96
CA TYR A 162 -0.98 -12.21 9.53
C TYR A 162 0.11 -13.25 9.22
N TYR A 163 0.50 -14.07 10.20
CA TYR A 163 1.57 -15.04 10.03
C TYR A 163 1.42 -15.85 8.73
N GLY A 164 2.43 -15.81 7.88
CA GLY A 164 2.43 -16.41 6.55
C GLY A 164 2.32 -15.39 5.40
N GLU A 165 2.12 -14.11 5.70
CA GLU A 165 2.14 -13.01 4.74
C GLU A 165 2.81 -11.77 5.32
N THR A 166 3.30 -10.86 4.47
CA THR A 166 3.93 -9.61 4.91
C THR A 166 2.99 -8.44 4.68
N ILE A 167 2.26 -8.03 5.72
CA ILE A 167 1.27 -6.94 5.64
C ILE A 167 1.91 -5.61 5.27
N LEU A 168 3.14 -5.33 5.68
CA LEU A 168 3.82 -4.10 5.26
C LEU A 168 3.93 -3.99 3.73
N VAL A 169 4.09 -5.11 3.01
CA VAL A 169 4.15 -5.12 1.54
C VAL A 169 2.79 -4.74 0.95
N HIS A 170 1.71 -5.23 1.54
CA HIS A 170 0.33 -4.87 1.19
C HIS A 170 0.07 -3.37 1.40
N GLU A 171 0.25 -2.89 2.63
CA GLU A 171 -0.04 -1.51 3.00
C GLU A 171 0.83 -0.50 2.25
N PHE A 172 2.09 -0.83 2.03
CA PHE A 172 2.95 0.03 1.24
C PHE A 172 2.65 -0.05 -0.27
N GLY A 173 2.08 -1.16 -0.72
CA GLY A 173 1.52 -1.32 -2.08
C GLY A 173 0.47 -0.26 -2.39
N HIS A 174 -0.44 0.03 -1.47
CA HIS A 174 -1.42 1.12 -1.60
C HIS A 174 -0.75 2.49 -1.81
N ASN A 175 0.36 2.77 -1.11
CA ASN A 175 1.09 4.03 -1.28
C ASN A 175 1.75 4.12 -2.66
N VAL A 176 2.26 3.01 -3.18
CA VAL A 176 2.79 2.95 -4.55
C VAL A 176 1.68 3.27 -5.55
N LEU A 177 0.48 2.71 -5.38
CA LEU A 177 -0.67 3.03 -6.23
C LEU A 177 -1.09 4.51 -6.10
N ALA A 178 -1.08 5.07 -4.88
CA ALA A 178 -1.37 6.48 -4.68
C ALA A 178 -0.39 7.39 -5.43
N ALA A 179 0.90 7.06 -5.43
CA ALA A 179 1.91 7.77 -6.20
C ALA A 179 1.70 7.59 -7.72
N ILE A 180 1.38 6.38 -8.19
CA ILE A 180 1.04 6.09 -9.60
C ILE A 180 -0.14 6.96 -10.02
N ARG A 181 -1.22 6.99 -9.25
CA ARG A 181 -2.40 7.82 -9.55
C ARG A 181 -2.08 9.30 -9.66
N ALA A 182 -1.11 9.76 -8.89
CA ALA A 182 -0.73 11.17 -8.87
C ALA A 182 0.16 11.59 -10.05
N ILE A 183 1.06 10.72 -10.52
CA ILE A 183 2.10 11.14 -11.47
C ILE A 183 2.22 10.26 -12.73
N ASP A 184 1.48 9.14 -12.81
CA ASP A 184 1.47 8.24 -13.95
C ASP A 184 0.04 7.87 -14.35
N PRO A 185 -0.70 8.79 -15.01
CA PRO A 185 -2.09 8.57 -15.36
C PRO A 185 -2.30 7.41 -16.36
N VAL A 186 -1.28 7.06 -17.14
CA VAL A 186 -1.35 5.94 -18.08
C VAL A 186 -1.36 4.62 -17.31
N LEU A 187 -0.41 4.43 -16.39
CA LEU A 187 -0.38 3.22 -15.57
C LEU A 187 -1.59 3.15 -14.64
N SER A 188 -2.04 4.28 -14.07
CA SER A 188 -3.26 4.34 -13.28
C SER A 188 -4.48 3.82 -14.07
N ALA A 189 -4.66 4.29 -15.30
CA ALA A 189 -5.76 3.83 -16.17
C ALA A 189 -5.63 2.33 -16.51
N HIS A 190 -4.41 1.80 -16.66
CA HIS A 190 -4.20 0.37 -16.88
C HIS A 190 -4.60 -0.46 -15.66
N VAL A 191 -4.30 0.00 -14.44
CA VAL A 191 -4.73 -0.68 -13.19
C VAL A 191 -6.24 -0.71 -13.08
N ASP A 192 -6.91 0.43 -13.32
CA ASP A 192 -8.38 0.52 -13.26
C ASP A 192 -9.03 -0.38 -14.32
N ALA A 193 -8.49 -0.42 -15.54
CA ALA A 193 -8.98 -1.29 -16.60
C ALA A 193 -8.77 -2.78 -16.29
N ALA A 194 -7.61 -3.15 -15.74
CA ALA A 194 -7.32 -4.52 -15.31
C ALA A 194 -8.29 -4.99 -14.23
N PHE A 195 -8.59 -4.14 -13.25
CA PHE A 195 -9.58 -4.46 -12.21
C PHE A 195 -10.99 -4.64 -12.80
N ALA A 196 -11.43 -3.74 -13.67
CA ALA A 196 -12.73 -3.83 -14.31
C ALA A 196 -12.86 -5.12 -15.15
N ASP A 197 -11.82 -5.47 -15.90
CA ASP A 197 -11.76 -6.70 -16.69
C ASP A 197 -11.74 -7.95 -15.79
N ALA A 198 -10.93 -7.95 -14.73
CA ALA A 198 -10.89 -9.04 -13.77
C ALA A 198 -12.27 -9.30 -13.15
N ARG A 199 -12.97 -8.25 -12.72
CA ARG A 199 -14.33 -8.36 -12.19
C ARG A 199 -15.33 -8.87 -13.22
N SER A 200 -15.29 -8.35 -14.44
CA SER A 200 -16.21 -8.77 -15.52
C SER A 200 -16.01 -10.23 -15.90
N ALA A 201 -14.78 -10.74 -15.83
CA ALA A 201 -14.43 -12.12 -16.07
C ALA A 201 -14.66 -13.04 -14.85
N GLY A 202 -15.14 -12.51 -13.72
CA GLY A 202 -15.36 -13.25 -12.48
C GLY A 202 -14.07 -13.67 -11.78
N ARG A 203 -12.91 -13.07 -12.12
CA ARG A 203 -11.66 -13.28 -11.37
C ARG A 203 -11.77 -12.64 -9.98
N TRP A 204 -11.06 -13.21 -9.01
CA TRP A 204 -11.03 -12.76 -7.60
C TRP A 204 -12.40 -12.73 -6.92
N LYS A 205 -13.40 -13.39 -7.50
CA LYS A 205 -14.76 -13.40 -6.94
C LYS A 205 -14.74 -13.91 -5.50
N ASP A 206 -15.39 -13.17 -4.62
CA ASP A 206 -15.50 -13.43 -3.17
C ASP A 206 -14.15 -13.39 -2.42
N GLU A 207 -13.08 -12.90 -3.06
CA GLU A 207 -11.78 -12.65 -2.44
C GLU A 207 -11.58 -11.16 -2.12
N TYR A 208 -10.71 -10.86 -1.15
CA TYR A 208 -10.46 -9.50 -0.69
C TYR A 208 -10.00 -8.59 -1.82
N ALA A 209 -9.18 -9.11 -2.74
CA ALA A 209 -8.77 -8.43 -3.96
C ALA A 209 -9.93 -7.96 -4.86
N SER A 210 -11.14 -8.52 -4.73
CA SER A 210 -12.29 -8.10 -5.53
C SER A 210 -13.07 -6.91 -4.96
N THR A 211 -12.74 -6.47 -3.75
CA THR A 211 -13.52 -5.47 -3.02
C THR A 211 -13.34 -4.06 -3.57
N THR A 212 -12.11 -3.66 -3.84
CA THR A 212 -11.76 -2.37 -4.43
C THR A 212 -10.55 -2.50 -5.36
N VAL A 213 -10.34 -1.52 -6.22
CA VAL A 213 -9.13 -1.45 -7.06
C VAL A 213 -7.85 -1.32 -6.21
N ASP A 214 -7.94 -0.69 -5.05
CA ASP A 214 -6.81 -0.52 -4.13
C ASP A 214 -6.40 -1.86 -3.52
N GLU A 215 -7.35 -2.68 -3.08
CA GLU A 215 -7.10 -4.02 -2.55
C GLU A 215 -6.62 -4.99 -3.64
N TYR A 216 -7.18 -4.88 -4.84
CA TYR A 216 -6.72 -5.65 -6.00
C TYR A 216 -5.24 -5.42 -6.29
N TRP A 217 -4.81 -4.16 -6.24
CA TRP A 217 -3.42 -3.79 -6.42
C TRP A 217 -2.53 -4.27 -5.26
N ALA A 218 -2.97 -4.10 -4.02
CA ALA A 218 -2.18 -4.44 -2.83
C ALA A 218 -2.01 -5.96 -2.68
N GLU A 219 -3.07 -6.73 -2.89
CA GLU A 219 -3.00 -8.20 -2.94
C GLU A 219 -2.09 -8.67 -4.08
N GLY A 220 -2.25 -8.09 -5.28
CA GLY A 220 -1.37 -8.35 -6.41
C GLY A 220 0.10 -8.04 -6.10
N THR A 221 0.37 -6.96 -5.37
CA THR A 221 1.72 -6.59 -4.93
C THR A 221 2.34 -7.66 -4.02
N GLN A 222 1.57 -8.22 -3.09
CA GLN A 222 2.06 -9.33 -2.25
C GLN A 222 2.35 -10.59 -3.08
N PHE A 223 1.49 -10.96 -4.03
CA PHE A 223 1.76 -12.08 -4.94
C PHE A 223 2.97 -11.82 -5.85
N TRP A 224 3.11 -10.59 -6.35
CA TRP A 224 4.27 -10.18 -7.15
C TRP A 224 5.61 -10.45 -6.44
N PHE A 225 5.66 -10.13 -5.15
CA PHE A 225 6.87 -10.34 -4.33
C PHE A 225 6.93 -11.72 -3.66
N ASN A 226 6.00 -12.62 -3.94
CA ASN A 226 5.91 -13.96 -3.33
C ASN A 226 5.82 -13.92 -1.80
N SER A 227 5.10 -12.96 -1.25
CA SER A 227 4.95 -12.72 0.18
C SER A 227 3.50 -12.76 0.68
N ASN A 228 2.56 -13.22 -0.17
CA ASN A 228 1.16 -13.44 0.22
C ASN A 228 0.90 -14.88 0.66
N LYS A 229 -0.15 -15.10 1.43
CA LYS A 229 -0.69 -16.43 1.71
C LYS A 229 -1.27 -17.05 0.44
N LEU A 230 -1.40 -18.37 0.46
CA LEU A 230 -2.05 -19.11 -0.59
C LEU A 230 -3.51 -18.69 -0.70
N ALA A 231 -3.91 -18.28 -1.89
CA ALA A 231 -5.30 -18.06 -2.25
C ALA A 231 -5.82 -19.22 -3.10
N ALA A 232 -7.03 -19.67 -2.81
CA ALA A 232 -7.67 -20.76 -3.56
C ALA A 232 -9.12 -20.40 -3.87
N PHE A 233 -9.43 -20.19 -5.14
CA PHE A 233 -10.75 -19.81 -5.60
C PHE A 233 -11.01 -20.32 -7.02
N GLY A 234 -12.26 -20.66 -7.29
CA GLY A 234 -12.66 -21.13 -8.62
C GLY A 234 -11.87 -22.36 -9.11
N GLY A 235 -11.38 -23.20 -8.20
CA GLY A 235 -10.56 -24.37 -8.53
C GLY A 235 -9.10 -24.04 -8.92
N ARG A 236 -8.68 -22.80 -8.74
CA ARG A 236 -7.30 -22.34 -8.97
C ARG A 236 -6.60 -22.00 -7.66
N ILE A 237 -5.29 -22.15 -7.67
CA ILE A 237 -4.40 -21.82 -6.56
C ILE A 237 -3.45 -20.75 -7.04
N ILE A 238 -3.34 -19.66 -6.27
CA ILE A 238 -2.37 -18.58 -6.50
C ILE A 238 -1.52 -18.45 -5.24
N LEU A 239 -0.23 -18.62 -5.41
CA LEU A 239 0.75 -18.49 -4.34
C LEU A 239 1.92 -17.61 -4.74
N ASN A 240 2.33 -17.65 -5.99
CA ASN A 240 3.53 -17.02 -6.50
C ASN A 240 3.23 -16.04 -7.64
N HIS A 241 4.20 -15.20 -7.98
CA HIS A 241 4.08 -14.30 -9.12
C HIS A 241 3.80 -15.01 -10.45
N SER A 242 4.32 -16.24 -10.63
CA SER A 242 4.05 -17.05 -11.82
C SER A 242 2.58 -17.46 -11.92
N ASP A 243 1.98 -17.84 -10.78
CA ASP A 243 0.55 -18.19 -10.75
C ASP A 243 -0.31 -16.95 -11.03
N LEU A 244 0.11 -15.77 -10.51
CA LEU A 244 -0.53 -14.49 -10.80
C LEU A 244 -0.45 -14.16 -12.29
N ALA A 245 0.71 -14.38 -12.93
CA ALA A 245 0.89 -14.10 -14.36
C ALA A 245 -0.06 -14.93 -15.24
N GLU A 246 -0.34 -16.16 -14.85
CA GLU A 246 -1.29 -17.04 -15.57
C GLU A 246 -2.74 -16.69 -15.26
N TYR A 247 -3.01 -16.28 -14.03
CA TYR A 247 -4.38 -16.02 -13.56
C TYR A 247 -4.90 -14.64 -13.96
N ASP A 248 -4.08 -13.62 -13.78
CA ASP A 248 -4.42 -12.22 -14.06
C ASP A 248 -3.27 -11.49 -14.77
N PRO A 249 -3.08 -11.76 -16.07
CA PRO A 249 -1.98 -11.19 -16.84
C PRO A 249 -2.03 -9.67 -16.94
N ALA A 250 -3.21 -9.05 -16.86
CA ALA A 250 -3.34 -7.60 -16.91
C ALA A 250 -2.81 -6.94 -15.63
N LEU A 251 -3.17 -7.48 -14.44
CA LEU A 251 -2.59 -7.05 -13.17
C LEU A 251 -1.08 -7.29 -13.15
N TYR A 252 -0.64 -8.47 -13.59
CA TYR A 252 0.78 -8.82 -13.65
C TYR A 252 1.58 -7.81 -14.49
N ALA A 253 1.07 -7.42 -15.65
CA ALA A 253 1.72 -6.43 -16.52
C ALA A 253 1.80 -5.04 -15.85
N ALA A 254 0.72 -4.61 -15.17
CA ALA A 254 0.70 -3.34 -14.44
C ALA A 254 1.70 -3.33 -13.27
N LEU A 255 1.80 -4.44 -12.52
CA LEU A 255 2.78 -4.60 -11.44
C LEU A 255 4.21 -4.58 -11.99
N GLY A 256 4.46 -5.21 -13.14
CA GLY A 256 5.76 -5.16 -13.82
C GLY A 256 6.18 -3.74 -14.19
N ALA A 257 5.25 -2.89 -14.63
CA ALA A 257 5.53 -1.48 -14.90
C ALA A 257 5.92 -0.69 -13.63
N ALA A 258 5.41 -1.10 -12.47
CA ALA A 258 5.72 -0.46 -11.19
C ALA A 258 6.99 -1.02 -10.51
N TYR A 259 7.23 -2.33 -10.59
CA TYR A 259 8.26 -3.02 -9.79
C TYR A 259 9.42 -3.62 -10.61
N GLY A 260 9.35 -3.54 -11.95
CA GLY A 260 10.33 -4.16 -12.86
C GLY A 260 10.29 -5.68 -12.77
N ASP A 261 11.44 -6.34 -12.94
CA ASP A 261 11.53 -7.82 -12.91
C ASP A 261 11.87 -8.37 -11.51
N ARG A 262 11.64 -7.58 -10.47
CA ARG A 262 11.99 -7.97 -9.11
C ARG A 262 10.83 -8.69 -8.43
N HIS A 263 11.01 -9.97 -8.13
CA HIS A 263 10.04 -10.79 -7.40
C HIS A 263 10.52 -11.22 -6.01
N ARG A 264 11.60 -10.59 -5.51
CA ARG A 264 12.17 -10.87 -4.20
C ARG A 264 12.45 -9.59 -3.45
N LEU A 265 11.99 -9.53 -2.21
CA LEU A 265 12.37 -8.53 -1.23
C LEU A 265 13.33 -9.20 -0.23
N ALA A 266 14.62 -8.82 -0.27
CA ALA A 266 15.59 -9.37 0.67
C ALA A 266 15.22 -8.97 2.11
N GLY A 267 15.15 -9.95 3.00
CA GLY A 267 14.73 -9.75 4.39
C GLY A 267 13.23 -9.94 4.63
N ASP A 268 12.41 -10.17 3.60
CA ASP A 268 11.02 -10.60 3.78
C ASP A 268 10.98 -11.99 4.43
N PRO A 269 10.39 -12.14 5.63
CA PRO A 269 10.36 -13.40 6.36
C PRO A 269 9.52 -14.47 5.70
N PHE A 270 8.58 -14.06 4.85
CA PHE A 270 7.64 -14.97 4.20
C PHE A 270 7.95 -15.23 2.73
N TRP A 271 8.99 -14.58 2.17
CA TRP A 271 9.35 -14.82 0.78
C TRP A 271 9.58 -16.32 0.50
N MET A 272 8.74 -16.91 -0.37
CA MET A 272 8.78 -18.34 -0.70
C MET A 272 8.71 -19.28 0.52
N SER A 273 8.27 -18.77 1.68
CA SER A 273 8.15 -19.57 2.90
C SER A 273 7.05 -20.62 2.77
N PRO A 274 7.26 -21.86 3.24
CA PRO A 274 6.21 -22.86 3.30
C PRO A 274 5.06 -22.47 4.24
N THR A 275 5.29 -21.53 5.17
CA THR A 275 4.27 -21.02 6.11
C THR A 275 3.20 -20.18 5.42
N ARG A 276 3.39 -19.81 4.16
CA ARG A 276 2.37 -19.18 3.31
C ARG A 276 1.23 -20.13 2.96
N VAL A 277 1.47 -21.41 3.06
CA VAL A 277 0.43 -22.46 2.89
C VAL A 277 -0.15 -22.79 4.27
N PRO A 278 -1.43 -22.52 4.52
CA PRO A 278 -2.07 -22.88 5.79
C PRO A 278 -1.92 -24.37 6.10
N ALA A 279 -1.69 -24.70 7.38
CA ALA A 279 -1.63 -26.09 7.83
C ALA A 279 -3.04 -26.75 7.90
N GLY A 280 -4.09 -25.96 7.77
CA GLY A 280 -5.50 -26.37 7.78
C GLY A 280 -6.19 -26.10 6.45
N PRO A 281 -7.52 -26.08 6.45
CA PRO A 281 -8.29 -25.72 5.25
C PRO A 281 -7.86 -24.34 4.74
N ILE A 282 -7.72 -24.23 3.41
CA ILE A 282 -7.42 -22.95 2.78
C ILE A 282 -8.66 -22.05 2.95
N PRO A 283 -8.48 -20.81 3.47
CA PRO A 283 -9.59 -19.87 3.58
C PRO A 283 -10.27 -19.67 2.23
N GLN A 284 -11.58 -19.68 2.24
CA GLN A 284 -12.43 -19.35 1.08
C GLN A 284 -13.19 -18.08 1.43
N HIS A 285 -13.53 -17.29 0.43
CA HIS A 285 -14.31 -16.08 0.62
C HIS A 285 -13.61 -15.09 1.58
N THR A 286 -12.39 -14.69 1.24
CA THR A 286 -11.60 -13.72 2.05
C THR A 286 -12.17 -12.32 1.99
N ALA A 287 -12.93 -11.96 0.95
CA ALA A 287 -13.84 -10.84 1.04
C ALA A 287 -14.81 -11.08 2.19
N GLU A 288 -15.10 -10.03 2.97
CA GLU A 288 -15.95 -10.16 4.15
C GLU A 288 -17.38 -10.52 3.76
N VAL A 289 -17.63 -11.82 3.67
CA VAL A 289 -18.94 -12.39 3.37
C VAL A 289 -19.58 -12.88 4.66
N CYS A 290 -20.70 -12.35 5.00
CA CYS A 290 -21.53 -12.75 6.13
C CYS A 290 -23.01 -12.80 5.69
#